data_175e4d7d4a42477fd77140779c6818b8
#
_entry.id   175e4d7d4a42477fd77140779c6818b8
#
_cell.length_a   1.000
_cell.length_b   1.000
_cell.length_c   1.000
_cell.angle_alpha   90.00
_cell.angle_beta   90.00
_cell.angle_gamma   90.00
#
_symmetry.space_group_name_H-M   'P 1'
#
loop_
_entity.id
_entity.type
_entity.pdbx_description
1 polymer ?
#
loop_
_entity_poly.entity_id
_entity_poly.type
_entity_poly.pdbx_seq_one_letter_code
_entity_poly.pdbx_strand_id
1 'polypeptide(L)'
;MRAVYENTKFTPREDLKGLYRYAEWLPIRKPLRHSHAPVTYKSKGLTAMLGMENLYITFSGYCPRLGARMETCSFKETEAFSVCARLPKNNKRILVVQSAGNTARAFAKVCSDNNIPIVICVPLDNFSDLWFKKKLSSCVKIVATPAGTDYYDAIALGDKLCSDPRYMAEGGAKNVARRDGMGTTILSAVETIGRIPDAYFQAVGSGTGAIAAWENAERLAADGRFGENKMRIYASQNAPFTIMYDSWKAHSRQLVPMTPEEGRNKAEVILGKVLSNRKPPYSLAGGLFDVLEKSGGDMFKVSNDEIVSWVVRYFSAEGYDIFPASACAVASLKQALDAGVIKHDETVMLNVTGGGMLGATRKGFVLKEPDLVLSPDLPAEEIIAAIDKLF
;
A
#
# COMPACT_ATOMS: atom_id res chain seq x y z
N MET A 1 7.72 17.57 -12.28
CA MET A 1 7.66 16.11 -12.46
C MET A 1 6.89 15.69 -13.70
N ARG A 2 5.70 16.23 -13.95
CA ARG A 2 4.94 15.90 -15.18
C ARG A 2 5.79 16.06 -16.45
N ALA A 3 6.51 17.18 -16.58
CA ALA A 3 7.38 17.43 -17.73
C ALA A 3 8.53 16.42 -17.93
N VAL A 4 9.01 15.80 -16.85
CA VAL A 4 10.04 14.76 -16.94
C VAL A 4 9.46 13.47 -17.52
N TYR A 5 8.27 13.08 -17.08
CA TYR A 5 7.61 11.87 -17.58
C TYR A 5 7.11 12.01 -19.03
N GLU A 6 6.69 13.20 -19.45
CA GLU A 6 6.25 13.47 -20.83
C GLU A 6 7.36 13.23 -21.86
N ASN A 7 8.62 13.36 -21.44
CA ASN A 7 9.79 13.19 -22.31
C ASN A 7 10.54 11.86 -22.09
N THR A 8 10.11 11.04 -21.11
CA THR A 8 10.81 9.80 -20.77
C THR A 8 9.91 8.61 -21.09
N LYS A 9 10.30 7.82 -22.08
CA LYS A 9 9.60 6.59 -22.44
C LYS A 9 9.80 5.53 -21.36
N PHE A 10 8.74 4.78 -21.02
CA PHE A 10 8.81 3.69 -20.07
C PHE A 10 9.75 2.60 -20.57
N THR A 11 10.88 2.43 -19.90
CA THR A 11 11.89 1.41 -20.24
C THR A 11 12.42 0.79 -18.97
N PRO A 12 12.08 -0.47 -18.68
CA PRO A 12 12.67 -1.19 -17.57
C PRO A 12 14.19 -1.31 -17.70
N ARG A 13 14.91 -1.02 -16.63
CA ARG A 13 16.37 -1.10 -16.57
C ARG A 13 16.81 -2.52 -16.21
N GLU A 14 17.51 -3.19 -17.10
CA GLU A 14 18.01 -4.56 -16.87
C GLU A 14 19.21 -4.61 -15.90
N ASP A 15 19.99 -3.53 -15.85
CA ASP A 15 21.14 -3.38 -14.96
C ASP A 15 20.75 -3.12 -13.50
N LEU A 16 19.51 -2.73 -13.24
CA LEU A 16 18.97 -2.48 -11.89
C LEU A 16 18.03 -3.59 -11.44
N LYS A 17 18.12 -3.93 -10.15
CA LYS A 17 17.31 -5.00 -9.55
C LYS A 17 16.14 -4.46 -8.73
N GLY A 18 15.15 -5.32 -8.54
CA GLY A 18 13.98 -5.03 -7.72
C GLY A 18 13.17 -3.87 -8.28
N LEU A 19 12.68 -3.00 -7.39
CA LEU A 19 11.88 -1.83 -7.75
C LEU A 19 12.59 -0.89 -8.73
N TYR A 20 13.93 -0.80 -8.62
CA TYR A 20 14.72 0.17 -9.36
C TYR A 20 14.91 -0.16 -10.83
N ARG A 21 14.43 -1.33 -11.29
CA ARG A 21 14.27 -1.56 -12.73
C ARG A 21 13.37 -0.52 -13.40
N TYR A 22 12.49 0.14 -12.61
CA TYR A 22 11.61 1.23 -13.04
C TYR A 22 12.16 2.63 -12.71
N ALA A 23 13.48 2.76 -12.50
CA ALA A 23 14.13 3.98 -12.02
C ALA A 23 13.82 5.23 -12.86
N GLU A 24 13.66 5.08 -14.19
CA GLU A 24 13.34 6.19 -15.10
C GLU A 24 11.98 6.83 -14.77
N TRP A 25 11.09 6.09 -14.13
CA TRP A 25 9.76 6.53 -13.73
C TRP A 25 9.58 6.67 -12.21
N LEU A 26 10.68 6.62 -11.46
CA LEU A 26 10.69 6.83 -10.01
C LEU A 26 11.44 8.13 -9.68
N PRO A 27 10.92 8.98 -8.76
CA PRO A 27 11.58 10.23 -8.36
C PRO A 27 12.70 9.97 -7.36
N ILE A 28 13.58 9.03 -7.66
CA ILE A 28 14.66 8.59 -6.79
C ILE A 28 15.98 9.30 -7.12
N ARG A 29 16.87 9.36 -6.15
CA ARG A 29 18.23 9.92 -6.29
C ARG A 29 19.29 8.84 -6.38
N LYS A 30 19.06 7.70 -5.71
CA LYS A 30 19.95 6.53 -5.73
C LYS A 30 19.16 5.26 -5.43
N PRO A 31 19.51 4.12 -6.04
CA PRO A 31 19.01 2.82 -5.62
C PRO A 31 19.43 2.48 -4.17
N LEU A 32 18.54 1.84 -3.44
CA LEU A 32 18.80 1.27 -2.11
C LEU A 32 18.95 -0.25 -2.21
N ARG A 33 19.62 -0.83 -1.21
CA ARG A 33 19.85 -2.29 -1.14
C ARG A 33 18.56 -3.03 -0.78
N HIS A 34 18.45 -4.28 -1.23
CA HIS A 34 17.39 -5.24 -0.88
C HIS A 34 15.97 -4.83 -1.31
N SER A 35 15.86 -4.08 -2.41
CA SER A 35 14.56 -3.79 -3.00
C SER A 35 14.03 -4.95 -3.82
N HIS A 36 12.70 -5.12 -3.83
CA HIS A 36 11.99 -6.09 -4.64
C HIS A 36 10.88 -5.41 -5.41
N ALA A 37 10.64 -5.84 -6.66
CA ALA A 37 9.52 -5.37 -7.46
C ALA A 37 8.26 -6.22 -7.19
N PRO A 38 7.06 -5.68 -7.46
CA PRO A 38 5.87 -6.50 -7.65
C PRO A 38 6.10 -7.53 -8.75
N VAL A 39 5.46 -8.69 -8.65
CA VAL A 39 5.54 -9.74 -9.66
C VAL A 39 4.18 -9.92 -10.30
N THR A 40 4.12 -9.77 -11.62
CA THR A 40 2.89 -9.99 -12.39
C THR A 40 2.98 -11.31 -13.14
N TYR A 41 1.87 -12.05 -13.17
CA TYR A 41 1.74 -13.27 -13.93
C TYR A 41 0.29 -13.52 -14.36
N LYS A 42 0.07 -14.23 -15.47
CA LYS A 42 -1.26 -14.67 -15.89
C LYS A 42 -1.69 -15.81 -14.95
N SER A 43 -2.79 -15.62 -14.24
CA SER A 43 -3.32 -16.65 -13.33
C SER A 43 -3.84 -17.85 -14.15
N LYS A 44 -3.57 -19.04 -13.66
CA LYS A 44 -4.20 -20.26 -14.17
C LYS A 44 -5.33 -20.73 -13.25
N GLY A 45 -5.12 -20.65 -11.95
CA GLY A 45 -6.06 -21.15 -10.95
C GLY A 45 -7.31 -20.26 -10.83
N LEU A 46 -7.13 -18.96 -10.59
CA LEU A 46 -8.26 -18.04 -10.53
C LEU A 46 -8.94 -17.86 -11.89
N THR A 47 -8.19 -17.86 -13.00
CA THR A 47 -8.72 -17.83 -14.35
C THR A 47 -9.72 -18.97 -14.55
N ALA A 48 -9.35 -20.21 -14.23
CA ALA A 48 -10.25 -21.35 -14.34
C ALA A 48 -11.45 -21.24 -13.37
N MET A 49 -11.21 -20.80 -12.13
CA MET A 49 -12.25 -20.70 -11.10
C MET A 49 -13.29 -19.61 -11.41
N LEU A 50 -12.89 -18.51 -12.03
CA LEU A 50 -13.75 -17.36 -12.36
C LEU A 50 -14.25 -17.41 -13.80
N GLY A 51 -13.79 -18.34 -14.62
CA GLY A 51 -14.15 -18.45 -16.05
C GLY A 51 -13.60 -17.30 -16.89
N MET A 52 -12.54 -16.62 -16.46
CA MET A 52 -11.94 -15.51 -17.19
C MET A 52 -10.88 -15.98 -18.18
N GLU A 53 -10.65 -15.25 -19.25
CA GLU A 53 -9.61 -15.57 -20.23
C GLU A 53 -8.28 -14.87 -19.93
N ASN A 54 -8.33 -13.61 -19.47
CA ASN A 54 -7.17 -12.74 -19.35
C ASN A 54 -7.07 -12.09 -17.96
N LEU A 55 -7.03 -12.93 -16.91
CA LEU A 55 -6.80 -12.47 -15.53
C LEU A 55 -5.30 -12.51 -15.19
N TYR A 56 -4.75 -11.36 -14.87
CA TYR A 56 -3.39 -11.20 -14.39
C TYR A 56 -3.37 -10.79 -12.93
N ILE A 57 -2.54 -11.46 -12.14
CA ILE A 57 -2.30 -11.12 -10.74
C ILE A 57 -0.99 -10.36 -10.65
N THR A 58 -1.03 -9.15 -10.08
CA THR A 58 0.17 -8.46 -9.63
C THR A 58 0.30 -8.67 -8.12
N PHE A 59 1.26 -9.51 -7.75
CA PHE A 59 1.50 -9.91 -6.37
C PHE A 59 2.63 -9.13 -5.72
N SER A 60 2.35 -8.48 -4.61
CA SER A 60 3.29 -7.71 -3.81
C SER A 60 3.44 -8.34 -2.42
N GLY A 61 4.07 -9.49 -2.37
CA GLY A 61 4.24 -10.28 -1.15
C GLY A 61 5.45 -11.20 -1.19
N TYR A 62 5.40 -12.29 -0.45
CA TYR A 62 6.50 -13.24 -0.34
C TYR A 62 6.11 -14.64 -0.85
N CYS A 63 6.51 -14.95 -2.07
CA CYS A 63 6.39 -16.27 -2.69
C CYS A 63 7.61 -16.53 -3.60
N PRO A 64 8.71 -17.08 -3.08
CA PRO A 64 9.96 -17.27 -3.84
C PRO A 64 9.80 -18.06 -5.12
N ARG A 65 8.87 -19.04 -5.20
CA ARG A 65 8.60 -19.80 -6.44
C ARG A 65 8.06 -18.94 -7.58
N LEU A 66 7.42 -17.78 -7.26
CA LEU A 66 6.97 -16.80 -8.22
C LEU A 66 8.00 -15.69 -8.46
N GLY A 67 9.15 -15.72 -7.78
CA GLY A 67 10.10 -14.60 -7.78
C GLY A 67 9.72 -13.44 -6.84
N ALA A 68 8.57 -13.50 -6.18
CA ALA A 68 8.12 -12.47 -5.24
C ALA A 68 8.85 -12.60 -3.89
N ARG A 69 9.56 -11.56 -3.47
CA ARG A 69 10.47 -11.60 -2.32
C ARG A 69 10.32 -10.41 -1.37
N MET A 70 9.18 -9.71 -1.38
CA MET A 70 8.92 -8.63 -0.43
C MET A 70 8.82 -9.20 0.99
N GLU A 71 9.80 -8.88 1.84
CA GLU A 71 9.97 -9.50 3.16
C GLU A 71 8.91 -9.08 4.17
N THR A 72 8.28 -7.91 3.98
CA THR A 72 7.17 -7.44 4.81
C THR A 72 5.81 -7.91 4.29
N CYS A 73 5.81 -8.75 3.28
CA CYS A 73 4.64 -9.38 2.68
C CYS A 73 3.60 -8.38 2.16
N SER A 74 3.99 -7.15 1.83
CA SER A 74 3.05 -6.16 1.30
C SER A 74 3.68 -5.14 0.37
N PHE A 75 2.88 -4.58 -0.54
CA PHE A 75 3.30 -3.53 -1.48
C PHE A 75 3.76 -2.22 -0.79
N LYS A 76 3.64 -2.15 0.53
CA LYS A 76 4.18 -1.03 1.30
C LYS A 76 5.71 -0.94 1.22
N GLU A 77 6.39 -2.03 0.86
CA GLU A 77 7.82 -1.95 0.56
C GLU A 77 8.10 -1.05 -0.64
N THR A 78 7.25 -1.03 -1.66
CA THR A 78 7.48 -0.20 -2.85
C THR A 78 7.40 1.29 -2.53
N GLU A 79 6.46 1.71 -1.68
CA GLU A 79 6.38 3.08 -1.21
C GLU A 79 7.60 3.47 -0.37
N ALA A 80 8.00 2.59 0.56
CA ALA A 80 9.12 2.86 1.45
C ALA A 80 10.45 2.97 0.69
N PHE A 81 10.71 2.08 -0.27
CA PHE A 81 11.90 2.14 -1.11
C PHE A 81 11.95 3.41 -1.96
N SER A 82 10.83 3.82 -2.55
CA SER A 82 10.78 5.02 -3.38
C SER A 82 10.96 6.29 -2.55
N VAL A 83 10.29 6.41 -1.41
CA VAL A 83 10.42 7.55 -0.50
C VAL A 83 11.85 7.68 0.04
N CYS A 84 12.41 6.59 0.56
CA CYS A 84 13.76 6.59 1.13
C CYS A 84 14.85 6.83 0.08
N ALA A 85 14.69 6.30 -1.13
CA ALA A 85 15.63 6.51 -2.23
C ALA A 85 15.63 7.95 -2.78
N ARG A 86 14.56 8.72 -2.52
CA ARG A 86 14.45 10.13 -2.88
C ARG A 86 15.18 11.06 -1.91
N LEU A 87 15.47 10.62 -0.70
CA LEU A 87 16.15 11.44 0.30
C LEU A 87 17.49 12.00 -0.25
N PRO A 88 17.84 13.25 0.04
CA PRO A 88 19.14 13.82 -0.33
C PRO A 88 20.29 12.96 0.18
N LYS A 89 21.39 12.94 -0.57
CA LYS A 89 22.61 12.16 -0.22
C LYS A 89 23.13 12.52 1.18
N ASN A 90 23.03 13.80 1.54
CA ASN A 90 23.48 14.36 2.83
C ASN A 90 22.28 14.69 3.73
N ASN A 91 21.19 13.90 3.64
CA ASN A 91 20.04 14.10 4.52
C ASN A 91 20.45 13.91 5.98
N LYS A 92 20.27 14.95 6.79
CA LYS A 92 20.50 14.92 8.24
C LYS A 92 19.20 14.82 9.03
N ARG A 93 18.04 14.87 8.35
CA ARG A 93 16.73 14.82 8.99
C ARG A 93 16.34 13.37 9.27
N ILE A 94 15.71 13.16 10.41
CA ILE A 94 15.17 11.88 10.82
C ILE A 94 13.77 11.72 10.22
N LEU A 95 13.53 10.63 9.51
CA LEU A 95 12.22 10.35 8.93
C LEU A 95 11.23 9.97 10.04
N VAL A 96 9.99 10.45 9.95
CA VAL A 96 8.90 10.11 10.88
C VAL A 96 7.76 9.45 10.11
N VAL A 97 7.37 8.27 10.56
CA VAL A 97 6.26 7.49 9.97
C VAL A 97 5.23 7.19 11.05
N GLN A 98 4.01 7.67 10.84
CA GLN A 98 2.88 7.33 11.69
C GLN A 98 2.07 6.19 11.02
N SER A 99 2.07 5.01 11.62
CA SER A 99 1.35 3.86 11.05
C SER A 99 1.19 2.74 12.04
N ALA A 100 0.04 2.09 11.99
CA ALA A 100 -0.31 0.95 12.84
C ALA A 100 -0.14 -0.43 12.15
N GLY A 101 0.67 -0.55 11.08
CA GLY A 101 0.75 -1.85 10.39
C GLY A 101 1.75 -1.89 9.23
N ASN A 102 1.29 -2.30 8.05
CA ASN A 102 2.15 -2.60 6.89
C ASN A 102 3.12 -1.47 6.49
N THR A 103 2.71 -0.20 6.58
CA THR A 103 3.59 0.95 6.28
C THR A 103 4.73 1.06 7.31
N ALA A 104 4.42 0.97 8.60
CA ALA A 104 5.43 0.96 9.67
C ALA A 104 6.46 -0.15 9.45
N ARG A 105 5.99 -1.38 9.19
CA ARG A 105 6.84 -2.54 8.94
C ARG A 105 7.74 -2.35 7.72
N ALA A 106 7.18 -1.81 6.62
CA ALA A 106 7.94 -1.57 5.40
C ALA A 106 9.05 -0.53 5.58
N PHE A 107 8.72 0.62 6.18
CA PHE A 107 9.71 1.67 6.44
C PHE A 107 10.77 1.22 7.45
N ALA A 108 10.38 0.51 8.53
CA ALA A 108 11.33 -0.06 9.48
C ALA A 108 12.36 -0.97 8.79
N LYS A 109 11.89 -1.90 7.95
CA LYS A 109 12.75 -2.81 7.18
C LYS A 109 13.67 -2.05 6.23
N VAL A 110 13.13 -1.15 5.42
CA VAL A 110 13.92 -0.42 4.40
C VAL A 110 14.95 0.49 5.05
N CYS A 111 14.58 1.21 6.11
CA CYS A 111 15.50 2.08 6.85
C CYS A 111 16.58 1.29 7.58
N SER A 112 16.22 0.16 8.21
CA SER A 112 17.16 -0.74 8.86
C SER A 112 18.21 -1.28 7.89
N ASP A 113 17.78 -1.76 6.71
CA ASP A 113 18.68 -2.33 5.70
C ASP A 113 19.63 -1.31 5.06
N ASN A 114 19.26 -0.04 5.10
CA ASN A 114 19.99 1.04 4.43
C ASN A 114 20.57 2.09 5.40
N ASN A 115 20.51 1.82 6.70
CA ASN A 115 21.00 2.69 7.77
C ASN A 115 20.45 4.13 7.67
N ILE A 116 19.14 4.25 7.49
CA ILE A 116 18.43 5.54 7.42
C ILE A 116 17.75 5.80 8.77
N PRO A 117 18.08 6.89 9.47
CA PRO A 117 17.44 7.21 10.75
C PRO A 117 15.93 7.43 10.59
N ILE A 118 15.15 6.76 11.45
CA ILE A 118 13.70 6.83 11.41
C ILE A 118 13.10 6.67 12.80
N VAL A 119 12.04 7.44 13.06
CA VAL A 119 11.09 7.23 14.16
C VAL A 119 9.77 6.71 13.60
N ILE A 120 9.27 5.64 14.18
CA ILE A 120 7.96 5.08 13.85
C ILE A 120 7.04 5.27 15.05
N CYS A 121 5.96 6.02 14.86
CA CYS A 121 4.91 6.21 15.86
C CYS A 121 3.78 5.20 15.60
N VAL A 122 3.43 4.41 16.61
CA VAL A 122 2.47 3.30 16.49
C VAL A 122 1.69 3.13 17.80
N PRO A 123 0.38 2.80 17.77
CA PRO A 123 -0.32 2.42 19.00
C PRO A 123 0.25 1.14 19.61
N LEU A 124 0.38 1.08 20.93
CA LEU A 124 0.93 -0.10 21.62
C LEU A 124 0.13 -1.37 21.31
N ASP A 125 -1.18 -1.26 21.17
CA ASP A 125 -2.06 -2.38 20.87
C ASP A 125 -1.84 -3.00 19.46
N ASN A 126 -1.14 -2.30 18.58
CA ASN A 126 -0.79 -2.79 17.23
C ASN A 126 0.63 -3.39 17.14
N PHE A 127 1.29 -3.60 18.27
CA PHE A 127 2.70 -4.03 18.28
C PHE A 127 2.93 -5.41 17.67
N SER A 128 1.97 -6.32 17.77
CA SER A 128 2.02 -7.65 17.14
C SER A 128 2.15 -7.60 15.61
N ASP A 129 1.75 -6.49 14.99
CA ASP A 129 1.88 -6.28 13.56
C ASP A 129 3.31 -5.89 13.11
N LEU A 130 4.20 -5.56 14.07
CA LEU A 130 5.59 -5.16 13.82
C LEU A 130 6.55 -6.35 13.92
N TRP A 131 6.30 -7.37 13.12
CA TRP A 131 7.17 -8.53 12.98
C TRP A 131 8.18 -8.35 11.84
N PHE A 132 9.39 -8.89 12.01
CA PHE A 132 10.48 -8.79 11.04
C PHE A 132 11.20 -10.12 10.89
N LYS A 133 11.77 -10.40 9.73
CA LYS A 133 12.57 -11.61 9.49
C LYS A 133 13.91 -11.62 10.23
N LYS A 134 14.41 -10.46 10.61
CA LYS A 134 15.66 -10.25 11.36
C LYS A 134 15.57 -9.05 12.28
N LYS A 135 16.47 -8.98 13.27
CA LYS A 135 16.61 -7.83 14.17
C LYS A 135 16.86 -6.55 13.36
N LEU A 136 16.17 -5.48 13.73
CA LEU A 136 16.35 -4.16 13.13
C LEU A 136 17.64 -3.50 13.60
N SER A 137 18.21 -2.65 12.74
CA SER A 137 19.33 -1.77 13.06
C SER A 137 18.95 -0.72 14.11
N SER A 138 19.93 -0.23 14.86
CA SER A 138 19.75 0.81 15.88
C SER A 138 19.28 2.16 15.33
N CYS A 139 19.36 2.39 14.03
CA CYS A 139 18.83 3.58 13.36
C CYS A 139 17.29 3.63 13.33
N VAL A 140 16.60 2.51 13.62
CA VAL A 140 15.14 2.42 13.68
C VAL A 140 14.69 2.54 15.11
N LYS A 141 13.96 3.60 15.43
CA LYS A 141 13.35 3.82 16.74
C LYS A 141 11.84 3.69 16.63
N ILE A 142 11.24 2.94 17.55
CA ILE A 142 9.80 2.75 17.62
C ILE A 142 9.29 3.38 18.90
N VAL A 143 8.40 4.35 18.74
CA VAL A 143 7.76 5.06 19.86
C VAL A 143 6.28 4.69 19.84
N ALA A 144 5.83 4.04 20.91
CA ALA A 144 4.45 3.66 21.04
C ALA A 144 3.64 4.74 21.76
N THR A 145 2.39 4.91 21.39
CA THR A 145 1.40 5.57 22.25
C THR A 145 0.83 4.57 23.26
N PRO A 146 0.31 4.98 24.42
CA PRO A 146 -0.19 4.08 25.47
C PRO A 146 -1.26 3.11 24.96
N ALA A 147 -1.47 2.02 25.69
CA ALA A 147 -2.58 1.08 25.42
C ALA A 147 -3.94 1.81 25.45
N GLY A 148 -4.87 1.38 24.60
CA GLY A 148 -6.17 2.01 24.42
C GLY A 148 -6.19 3.23 23.51
N THR A 149 -5.03 3.63 22.97
CA THR A 149 -4.93 4.67 21.94
C THR A 149 -5.12 4.09 20.53
N ASP A 150 -5.43 4.96 19.56
CA ASP A 150 -5.63 4.55 18.18
C ASP A 150 -4.58 5.12 17.21
N TYR A 151 -4.77 4.84 15.92
CA TYR A 151 -3.90 5.34 14.86
C TYR A 151 -3.78 6.88 14.83
N TYR A 152 -4.83 7.59 15.23
CA TYR A 152 -4.82 9.07 15.23
C TYR A 152 -3.99 9.64 16.38
N ASP A 153 -3.88 8.92 17.49
CA ASP A 153 -2.99 9.28 18.59
C ASP A 153 -1.53 9.15 18.16
N ALA A 154 -1.20 8.09 17.40
CA ALA A 154 0.11 7.93 16.81
C ALA A 154 0.42 9.03 15.76
N ILE A 155 -0.59 9.49 15.00
CA ILE A 155 -0.43 10.65 14.11
C ILE A 155 -0.17 11.91 14.92
N ALA A 156 -0.94 12.19 15.97
CA ALA A 156 -0.78 13.37 16.81
C ALA A 156 0.62 13.42 17.44
N LEU A 157 1.13 12.28 17.94
CA LEU A 157 2.49 12.16 18.47
C LEU A 157 3.55 12.50 17.41
N GLY A 158 3.43 11.92 16.22
CA GLY A 158 4.37 12.18 15.12
C GLY A 158 4.30 13.60 14.56
N ASP A 159 3.11 14.23 14.54
CA ASP A 159 2.94 15.61 14.11
C ASP A 159 3.61 16.58 15.10
N LYS A 160 3.47 16.34 16.43
CA LYS A 160 4.20 17.10 17.46
C LYS A 160 5.71 16.94 17.30
N LEU A 161 6.21 15.74 17.03
CA LEU A 161 7.63 15.50 16.76
C LEU A 161 8.11 16.27 15.52
N CYS A 162 7.31 16.30 14.47
CA CYS A 162 7.63 17.01 13.23
C CYS A 162 7.52 18.55 13.32
N SER A 163 7.13 19.12 14.46
CA SER A 163 7.26 20.57 14.72
C SER A 163 8.72 21.01 14.80
N ASP A 164 9.65 20.11 15.11
CA ASP A 164 11.08 20.34 15.03
C ASP A 164 11.61 20.02 13.61
N PRO A 165 12.31 20.96 12.93
CA PRO A 165 12.79 20.79 11.57
C PRO A 165 13.82 19.66 11.39
N ARG A 166 14.39 19.10 12.44
CA ARG A 166 15.26 17.91 12.41
C ARG A 166 14.48 16.65 12.06
N TYR A 167 13.19 16.64 12.28
CA TYR A 167 12.28 15.54 11.97
C TYR A 167 11.48 15.84 10.71
N MET A 168 11.15 14.82 9.95
CA MET A 168 10.48 14.96 8.66
C MET A 168 9.41 13.91 8.48
N ALA A 169 8.15 14.35 8.41
CA ALA A 169 7.04 13.45 8.10
C ALA A 169 7.22 12.78 6.73
N GLU A 170 6.86 11.52 6.64
CA GLU A 170 6.85 10.75 5.38
C GLU A 170 5.91 11.37 4.33
N GLY A 171 4.82 12.01 4.77
CA GLY A 171 3.95 12.84 3.92
C GLY A 171 2.72 12.13 3.35
N GLY A 172 2.54 10.85 3.59
CA GLY A 172 1.33 10.12 3.21
C GLY A 172 1.02 10.19 1.73
N ALA A 173 -0.26 10.24 1.37
CA ALA A 173 -0.74 10.30 -0.01
C ALA A 173 -0.28 11.55 -0.79
N LYS A 174 0.12 12.61 -0.10
CA LYS A 174 0.67 13.83 -0.72
C LYS A 174 2.11 13.65 -1.21
N ASN A 175 2.81 12.62 -0.74
CA ASN A 175 4.18 12.33 -1.16
C ASN A 175 4.18 11.64 -2.53
N VAL A 176 4.70 12.33 -3.54
CA VAL A 176 4.79 11.82 -4.92
C VAL A 176 5.63 10.54 -4.99
N ALA A 177 6.75 10.48 -4.26
CA ALA A 177 7.59 9.29 -4.25
C ALA A 177 6.85 8.06 -3.71
N ARG A 178 5.96 8.26 -2.74
CA ARG A 178 5.06 7.21 -2.24
C ARG A 178 4.15 6.69 -3.34
N ARG A 179 3.46 7.59 -4.05
CA ARG A 179 2.56 7.20 -5.15
C ARG A 179 3.31 6.53 -6.29
N ASP A 180 4.42 7.10 -6.75
CA ASP A 180 5.20 6.51 -7.85
C ASP A 180 5.75 5.12 -7.45
N GLY A 181 6.20 4.94 -6.20
CA GLY A 181 6.59 3.62 -5.69
C GLY A 181 5.44 2.61 -5.75
N MET A 182 4.24 2.98 -5.29
CA MET A 182 3.05 2.13 -5.36
C MET A 182 2.60 1.88 -6.81
N GLY A 183 2.80 2.84 -7.71
CA GLY A 183 2.50 2.72 -9.13
C GLY A 183 3.34 1.68 -9.87
N THR A 184 4.43 1.21 -9.28
CA THR A 184 5.24 0.12 -9.88
C THR A 184 4.45 -1.19 -10.02
N THR A 185 3.31 -1.34 -9.35
CA THR A 185 2.39 -2.46 -9.55
C THR A 185 1.84 -2.49 -10.98
N ILE A 186 1.39 -1.35 -11.51
CA ILE A 186 0.92 -1.28 -12.90
C ILE A 186 2.08 -1.34 -13.90
N LEU A 187 3.26 -0.83 -13.55
CA LEU A 187 4.45 -0.95 -14.41
C LEU A 187 4.84 -2.41 -14.60
N SER A 188 4.83 -3.22 -13.51
CA SER A 188 5.03 -4.67 -13.57
C SER A 188 3.94 -5.37 -14.41
N ALA A 189 2.69 -4.94 -14.29
CA ALA A 189 1.60 -5.50 -15.07
C ALA A 189 1.78 -5.24 -16.57
N VAL A 190 2.03 -4.01 -16.96
CA VAL A 190 2.20 -3.63 -18.37
C VAL A 190 3.43 -4.27 -19.00
N GLU A 191 4.54 -4.39 -18.25
CA GLU A 191 5.72 -5.13 -18.71
C GLU A 191 5.41 -6.60 -19.03
N THR A 192 4.52 -7.23 -18.25
CA THR A 192 4.14 -8.64 -18.44
C THR A 192 3.05 -8.82 -19.47
N ILE A 193 2.04 -7.94 -19.49
CA ILE A 193 0.85 -8.01 -20.35
C ILE A 193 1.15 -7.49 -21.75
N GLY A 194 2.07 -6.54 -21.89
CA GLY A 194 2.38 -5.83 -23.13
C GLY A 194 1.41 -4.69 -23.48
N ARG A 195 0.38 -4.47 -22.68
CA ARG A 195 -0.61 -3.40 -22.85
C ARG A 195 -1.19 -2.93 -21.53
N ILE A 196 -1.84 -1.77 -21.53
CA ILE A 196 -2.63 -1.30 -20.38
C ILE A 196 -3.82 -2.25 -20.18
N PRO A 197 -4.10 -2.76 -18.96
CA PRO A 197 -5.28 -3.58 -18.67
C PRO A 197 -6.59 -2.82 -18.91
N ASP A 198 -7.67 -3.52 -19.19
CA ASP A 198 -9.00 -2.93 -19.33
C ASP A 198 -9.60 -2.56 -17.97
N ALA A 199 -9.26 -3.33 -16.94
CA ALA A 199 -9.75 -3.14 -15.58
C ALA A 199 -8.68 -3.46 -14.52
N TYR A 200 -8.73 -2.73 -13.44
CA TYR A 200 -7.87 -2.88 -12.27
C TYR A 200 -8.70 -3.05 -11.00
N PHE A 201 -8.36 -4.03 -10.18
CA PHE A 201 -9.03 -4.31 -8.91
C PHE A 201 -8.09 -4.20 -7.72
N GLN A 202 -8.48 -3.46 -6.68
CA GLN A 202 -7.73 -3.34 -5.42
C GLN A 202 -8.64 -3.02 -4.24
N ALA A 203 -8.42 -3.67 -3.10
CA ALA A 203 -9.00 -3.22 -1.84
C ALA A 203 -8.24 -1.99 -1.29
N VAL A 204 -8.97 -1.03 -0.74
CA VAL A 204 -8.44 0.28 -0.39
C VAL A 204 -8.72 0.68 1.06
N GLY A 205 -7.66 1.10 1.78
CA GLY A 205 -7.77 1.85 3.03
C GLY A 205 -7.68 3.35 2.75
N SER A 206 -6.55 3.80 2.20
CA SER A 206 -6.37 5.20 1.77
C SER A 206 -6.72 5.45 0.30
N GLY A 207 -6.79 4.43 -0.52
CA GLY A 207 -6.95 4.57 -1.98
C GLY A 207 -5.66 4.97 -2.73
N THR A 208 -4.58 5.29 -2.02
CA THR A 208 -3.33 5.79 -2.64
C THR A 208 -2.77 4.84 -3.70
N GLY A 209 -2.88 3.52 -3.51
CA GLY A 209 -2.42 2.53 -4.50
C GLY A 209 -3.23 2.56 -5.79
N ALA A 210 -4.54 2.70 -5.69
CA ALA A 210 -5.44 2.81 -6.84
C ALA A 210 -5.22 4.15 -7.59
N ILE A 211 -5.04 5.25 -6.85
CA ILE A 211 -4.66 6.56 -7.42
C ILE A 211 -3.33 6.43 -8.19
N ALA A 212 -2.33 5.80 -7.59
CA ALA A 212 -1.03 5.61 -8.22
C ALA A 212 -1.09 4.72 -9.47
N ALA A 213 -1.91 3.68 -9.46
CA ALA A 213 -2.14 2.82 -10.62
C ALA A 213 -2.76 3.62 -11.78
N TRP A 214 -3.77 4.43 -11.48
CA TRP A 214 -4.39 5.32 -12.47
C TRP A 214 -3.39 6.34 -13.03
N GLU A 215 -2.65 7.07 -12.17
CA GLU A 215 -1.64 8.05 -12.60
C GLU A 215 -0.59 7.44 -13.53
N ASN A 216 -0.16 6.20 -13.27
CA ASN A 216 0.81 5.52 -14.13
C ASN A 216 0.17 4.95 -15.41
N ALA A 217 -1.10 4.51 -15.39
CA ALA A 217 -1.81 4.12 -16.59
C ALA A 217 -1.96 5.31 -17.57
N GLU A 218 -2.29 6.51 -17.06
CA GLU A 218 -2.33 7.74 -17.86
C GLU A 218 -0.96 8.09 -18.48
N ARG A 219 0.13 7.89 -17.73
CA ARG A 219 1.49 8.09 -18.25
C ARG A 219 1.85 7.05 -19.30
N LEU A 220 1.44 5.79 -19.13
CA LEU A 220 1.64 4.71 -20.11
C LEU A 220 0.84 4.95 -21.39
N ALA A 221 -0.39 5.48 -21.29
CA ALA A 221 -1.17 5.89 -22.44
C ALA A 221 -0.48 7.03 -23.21
N ALA A 222 0.07 8.03 -22.48
CA ALA A 222 0.86 9.10 -23.08
C ALA A 222 2.19 8.62 -23.70
N ASP A 223 2.75 7.51 -23.26
CA ASP A 223 3.90 6.84 -23.90
C ASP A 223 3.55 6.31 -25.30
N GLY A 224 2.31 5.89 -25.51
CA GLY A 224 1.74 5.47 -26.80
C GLY A 224 2.05 4.04 -27.25
N ARG A 225 2.93 3.30 -26.52
CA ARG A 225 3.34 1.94 -26.91
C ARG A 225 2.49 0.82 -26.30
N PHE A 226 1.69 1.14 -25.30
CA PHE A 226 0.95 0.15 -24.49
C PHE A 226 -0.57 0.21 -24.69
N GLY A 227 -1.03 0.88 -25.76
CA GLY A 227 -2.44 1.13 -26.06
C GLY A 227 -2.93 2.43 -25.44
N GLU A 228 -4.08 2.88 -25.93
CA GLU A 228 -4.76 4.11 -25.51
C GLU A 228 -6.02 3.82 -24.68
N ASN A 229 -6.25 2.55 -24.33
CA ASN A 229 -7.44 2.16 -23.59
C ASN A 229 -7.41 2.74 -22.18
N LYS A 230 -8.57 3.19 -21.75
CA LYS A 230 -8.79 3.75 -20.43
C LYS A 230 -9.01 2.63 -19.42
N MET A 231 -8.03 2.41 -18.53
CA MET A 231 -8.12 1.41 -17.49
C MET A 231 -9.19 1.80 -16.45
N ARG A 232 -10.24 1.00 -16.29
CA ARG A 232 -11.26 1.24 -15.26
C ARG A 232 -10.73 0.80 -13.90
N ILE A 233 -10.89 1.67 -12.88
CA ILE A 233 -10.43 1.41 -11.51
C ILE A 233 -11.60 0.92 -10.66
N TYR A 234 -11.50 -0.29 -10.16
CA TYR A 234 -12.46 -0.88 -9.23
C TYR A 234 -11.83 -1.00 -7.85
N ALA A 235 -12.38 -0.25 -6.89
CA ALA A 235 -11.90 -0.23 -5.52
C ALA A 235 -12.88 -0.95 -4.59
N SER A 236 -12.39 -1.59 -3.53
CA SER A 236 -13.25 -2.28 -2.57
C SER A 236 -12.90 -1.97 -1.13
N GLN A 237 -13.91 -1.99 -0.26
CA GLN A 237 -13.77 -1.85 1.18
C GLN A 237 -14.44 -3.02 1.90
N ASN A 238 -13.92 -3.35 3.10
CA ASN A 238 -14.46 -4.40 3.95
C ASN A 238 -15.59 -3.85 4.83
N ALA A 239 -16.81 -4.38 4.66
CA ALA A 239 -17.95 -4.03 5.47
C ALA A 239 -17.78 -4.55 6.91
N PRO A 240 -18.21 -3.75 7.94
CA PRO A 240 -19.00 -2.52 7.84
C PRO A 240 -18.20 -1.21 7.71
N PHE A 241 -16.88 -1.25 7.50
CA PHE A 241 -16.05 -0.04 7.35
C PHE A 241 -16.00 0.42 5.87
N THR A 242 -17.02 1.14 5.40
CA THR A 242 -17.30 1.41 3.98
C THR A 242 -17.40 2.89 3.61
N ILE A 243 -16.72 3.77 4.36
CA ILE A 243 -16.87 5.23 4.25
C ILE A 243 -16.70 5.78 2.82
N MET A 244 -15.73 5.26 2.04
CA MET A 244 -15.55 5.71 0.66
C MET A 244 -16.59 5.11 -0.28
N TYR A 245 -16.96 3.83 -0.08
CA TYR A 245 -18.03 3.19 -0.84
C TYR A 245 -19.37 3.92 -0.64
N ASP A 246 -19.73 4.19 0.62
CA ASP A 246 -20.99 4.86 0.95
C ASP A 246 -21.03 6.29 0.35
N SER A 247 -19.91 7.01 0.40
CA SER A 247 -19.78 8.33 -0.22
C SER A 247 -19.89 8.27 -1.74
N TRP A 248 -19.24 7.30 -2.38
CA TRP A 248 -19.28 7.07 -3.81
C TRP A 248 -20.70 6.74 -4.30
N LYS A 249 -21.39 5.81 -3.61
CA LYS A 249 -22.78 5.44 -3.95
C LYS A 249 -23.77 6.56 -3.72
N ALA A 250 -23.46 7.50 -2.83
CA ALA A 250 -24.20 8.75 -2.65
C ALA A 250 -23.83 9.84 -3.69
N HIS A 251 -22.97 9.54 -4.66
CA HIS A 251 -22.42 10.50 -5.64
C HIS A 251 -21.80 11.74 -4.99
N SER A 252 -21.25 11.58 -3.79
CA SER A 252 -20.68 12.69 -3.01
C SER A 252 -19.17 12.68 -3.09
N ARG A 253 -18.59 13.82 -3.45
CA ARG A 253 -17.14 14.05 -3.30
C ARG A 253 -16.73 14.13 -1.83
N GLN A 254 -17.62 14.60 -0.97
CA GLN A 254 -17.36 14.65 0.47
C GLN A 254 -17.63 13.29 1.11
N LEU A 255 -16.77 12.91 2.05
CA LEU A 255 -17.00 11.69 2.81
C LEU A 255 -18.28 11.83 3.64
N VAL A 256 -19.07 10.76 3.67
CA VAL A 256 -20.21 10.68 4.60
C VAL A 256 -19.71 10.83 6.04
N PRO A 257 -20.49 11.48 6.91
CA PRO A 257 -20.11 11.64 8.31
C PRO A 257 -19.88 10.29 9.00
N MET A 258 -18.83 10.22 9.81
CA MET A 258 -18.54 9.09 10.68
C MET A 258 -17.91 9.61 11.96
N THR A 259 -18.52 9.34 13.10
CA THR A 259 -17.94 9.73 14.39
C THR A 259 -16.68 8.89 14.69
N PRO A 260 -15.78 9.38 15.56
CA PRO A 260 -14.63 8.61 15.99
C PRO A 260 -15.00 7.25 16.62
N GLU A 261 -16.09 7.21 17.39
CA GLU A 261 -16.59 6.00 18.03
C GLU A 261 -17.11 4.99 16.99
N GLU A 262 -17.99 5.41 16.08
CA GLU A 262 -18.46 4.57 14.97
C GLU A 262 -17.30 4.00 14.15
N GLY A 263 -16.30 4.83 13.86
CA GLY A 263 -15.12 4.42 13.12
C GLY A 263 -14.31 3.36 13.86
N ARG A 264 -14.13 3.49 15.18
CA ARG A 264 -13.47 2.45 16.01
C ARG A 264 -14.25 1.17 16.02
N ASN A 265 -15.56 1.22 16.33
CA ASN A 265 -16.42 0.03 16.40
C ASN A 265 -16.47 -0.73 15.06
N LYS A 266 -16.55 -0.01 13.93
CA LYS A 266 -16.51 -0.62 12.60
C LYS A 266 -15.14 -1.22 12.28
N ALA A 267 -14.04 -0.54 12.65
CA ALA A 267 -12.69 -1.05 12.43
C ALA A 267 -12.37 -2.29 13.27
N GLU A 268 -13.00 -2.42 14.45
CA GLU A 268 -12.80 -3.57 15.34
C GLU A 268 -13.35 -4.87 14.75
N VAL A 269 -14.42 -4.83 14.00
CA VAL A 269 -15.09 -6.04 13.50
C VAL A 269 -14.65 -6.48 12.11
N ILE A 270 -14.04 -5.61 11.29
CA ILE A 270 -13.56 -6.00 9.96
C ILE A 270 -12.32 -6.89 10.03
N LEU A 271 -12.18 -7.82 9.09
CA LEU A 271 -10.99 -8.66 8.97
C LEU A 271 -9.81 -7.93 8.29
N GLY A 272 -10.12 -7.10 7.33
CA GLY A 272 -9.13 -6.27 6.64
C GLY A 272 -8.73 -5.03 7.43
N LYS A 273 -8.15 -5.17 8.63
CA LYS A 273 -7.82 -4.06 9.55
C LYS A 273 -7.11 -2.87 8.88
N VAL A 274 -6.20 -3.14 7.93
CA VAL A 274 -5.46 -2.11 7.18
C VAL A 274 -6.34 -1.28 6.24
N LEU A 275 -7.62 -1.62 6.06
CA LEU A 275 -8.58 -0.90 5.24
C LEU A 275 -9.35 0.18 6.04
N SER A 276 -9.17 0.27 7.36
CA SER A 276 -9.92 1.15 8.27
C SER A 276 -9.39 2.59 8.35
N ASN A 277 -9.26 3.29 7.24
CA ASN A 277 -8.85 4.69 7.27
C ASN A 277 -10.08 5.63 7.33
N ARG A 278 -10.24 6.36 8.44
CA ARG A 278 -11.36 7.30 8.66
C ARG A 278 -11.26 8.61 7.84
N LYS A 279 -10.06 8.99 7.41
CA LYS A 279 -9.79 10.22 6.64
C LYS A 279 -8.95 9.92 5.39
N PRO A 280 -9.46 9.09 4.48
CA PRO A 280 -8.73 8.76 3.25
C PRO A 280 -8.64 9.99 2.31
N PRO A 281 -7.65 10.04 1.41
CA PRO A 281 -7.53 11.09 0.39
C PRO A 281 -8.55 10.86 -0.75
N TYR A 282 -9.82 10.75 -0.40
CA TYR A 282 -10.94 10.52 -1.32
C TYR A 282 -11.37 11.84 -1.98
N SER A 283 -11.61 12.87 -1.16
CA SER A 283 -12.18 14.17 -1.57
C SER A 283 -11.16 15.11 -2.20
N LEU A 284 -9.86 14.86 -2.05
CA LEU A 284 -8.80 15.74 -2.55
C LEU A 284 -8.81 15.80 -4.08
N ALA A 285 -8.35 16.92 -4.65
CA ALA A 285 -8.10 17.02 -6.08
C ALA A 285 -7.09 15.93 -6.52
N GLY A 286 -7.46 15.12 -7.51
CA GLY A 286 -6.71 13.92 -7.90
C GLY A 286 -6.81 12.77 -6.89
N GLY A 287 -7.72 12.83 -5.94
CA GLY A 287 -8.04 11.75 -5.00
C GLY A 287 -8.86 10.63 -5.63
N LEU A 288 -9.28 9.67 -4.80
CA LEU A 288 -9.96 8.48 -5.31
C LEU A 288 -11.30 8.81 -6.01
N PHE A 289 -12.03 9.82 -5.55
CA PHE A 289 -13.25 10.27 -6.23
C PHE A 289 -12.96 10.64 -7.69
N ASP A 290 -11.99 11.52 -7.94
CA ASP A 290 -11.62 11.93 -9.30
C ASP A 290 -11.13 10.76 -10.16
N VAL A 291 -10.42 9.81 -9.55
CA VAL A 291 -9.93 8.62 -10.25
C VAL A 291 -11.07 7.74 -10.70
N LEU A 292 -12.05 7.47 -9.83
CA LEU A 292 -13.22 6.66 -10.18
C LEU A 292 -14.06 7.34 -11.28
N GLU A 293 -14.33 8.64 -11.15
CA GLU A 293 -15.04 9.42 -12.17
C GLU A 293 -14.33 9.37 -13.52
N LYS A 294 -13.02 9.68 -13.51
CA LYS A 294 -12.24 9.76 -14.76
C LYS A 294 -12.03 8.39 -15.39
N SER A 295 -11.86 7.35 -14.61
CA SER A 295 -11.64 5.99 -15.14
C SER A 295 -12.93 5.31 -15.62
N GLY A 296 -14.10 5.78 -15.21
CA GLY A 296 -15.35 5.07 -15.37
C GLY A 296 -15.42 3.80 -14.53
N GLY A 297 -14.73 3.84 -13.39
CA GLY A 297 -14.68 2.75 -12.42
C GLY A 297 -15.83 2.75 -11.42
N ASP A 298 -15.72 1.93 -10.41
CA ASP A 298 -16.75 1.82 -9.36
C ASP A 298 -16.13 1.34 -8.03
N MET A 299 -16.96 1.33 -6.97
CA MET A 299 -16.60 0.78 -5.68
C MET A 299 -17.49 -0.40 -5.28
N PHE A 300 -16.90 -1.34 -4.57
CA PHE A 300 -17.54 -2.53 -4.02
C PHE A 300 -17.39 -2.58 -2.49
N LYS A 301 -18.37 -3.18 -1.83
CA LYS A 301 -18.28 -3.55 -0.41
C LYS A 301 -18.27 -5.06 -0.28
N VAL A 302 -17.41 -5.58 0.57
CA VAL A 302 -17.18 -7.00 0.76
C VAL A 302 -17.34 -7.34 2.24
N SER A 303 -18.13 -8.36 2.55
CA SER A 303 -18.34 -8.86 3.90
C SER A 303 -17.14 -9.66 4.43
N ASN A 304 -17.09 -9.89 5.74
CA ASN A 304 -16.10 -10.76 6.34
C ASN A 304 -16.22 -12.21 5.84
N ASP A 305 -17.43 -12.71 5.64
CA ASP A 305 -17.67 -14.09 5.17
C ASP A 305 -17.11 -14.29 3.74
N GLU A 306 -17.32 -13.31 2.88
CA GLU A 306 -16.71 -13.31 1.53
C GLU A 306 -15.18 -13.31 1.62
N ILE A 307 -14.60 -12.49 2.50
CA ILE A 307 -13.14 -12.45 2.70
C ILE A 307 -12.63 -13.82 3.15
N VAL A 308 -13.22 -14.43 4.16
CA VAL A 308 -12.84 -15.77 4.65
C VAL A 308 -12.92 -16.80 3.51
N SER A 309 -14.02 -16.80 2.78
CA SER A 309 -14.22 -17.69 1.63
C SER A 309 -13.11 -17.52 0.59
N TRP A 310 -12.76 -16.25 0.25
CA TRP A 310 -11.78 -15.99 -0.79
C TRP A 310 -10.32 -16.16 -0.33
N VAL A 311 -10.01 -16.06 0.96
CA VAL A 311 -8.69 -16.47 1.47
C VAL A 311 -8.46 -17.97 1.18
N VAL A 312 -9.45 -18.82 1.48
CA VAL A 312 -9.34 -20.27 1.26
C VAL A 312 -9.33 -20.64 -0.23
N ARG A 313 -10.26 -20.10 -1.00
CA ARG A 313 -10.36 -20.35 -2.45
C ARG A 313 -9.12 -19.87 -3.20
N TYR A 314 -8.60 -18.69 -2.84
CA TYR A 314 -7.38 -18.17 -3.44
C TYR A 314 -6.18 -19.07 -3.17
N PHE A 315 -6.02 -19.52 -1.91
CA PHE A 315 -4.94 -20.46 -1.57
C PHE A 315 -5.05 -21.76 -2.35
N SER A 316 -6.25 -22.29 -2.51
CA SER A 316 -6.49 -23.49 -3.33
C SER A 316 -6.15 -23.28 -4.81
N ALA A 317 -6.47 -22.11 -5.36
CA ALA A 317 -6.24 -21.79 -6.77
C ALA A 317 -4.79 -21.47 -7.09
N GLU A 318 -4.10 -20.67 -6.24
CA GLU A 318 -2.77 -20.12 -6.52
C GLU A 318 -1.65 -20.76 -5.67
N GLY A 319 -2.00 -21.46 -4.59
CA GLY A 319 -1.08 -22.23 -3.74
C GLY A 319 -0.16 -21.36 -2.85
N TYR A 320 -0.59 -20.15 -2.50
CA TYR A 320 0.04 -19.30 -1.49
C TYR A 320 -1.01 -18.42 -0.80
N ASP A 321 -0.72 -18.03 0.44
CA ASP A 321 -1.63 -17.25 1.27
C ASP A 321 -1.65 -15.78 0.89
N ILE A 322 -2.81 -15.14 1.08
CA ILE A 322 -3.00 -13.70 0.94
C ILE A 322 -3.61 -13.08 2.20
N PHE A 323 -3.35 -11.80 2.41
CA PHE A 323 -3.98 -11.07 3.50
C PHE A 323 -5.48 -10.85 3.25
N PRO A 324 -6.30 -10.68 4.32
CA PRO A 324 -7.73 -10.38 4.20
C PRO A 324 -8.03 -9.19 3.28
N ALA A 325 -7.21 -8.15 3.32
CA ALA A 325 -7.33 -7.01 2.40
C ALA A 325 -7.18 -7.42 0.92
N SER A 326 -6.29 -8.35 0.60
CA SER A 326 -6.14 -8.86 -0.77
C SER A 326 -7.33 -9.73 -1.18
N ALA A 327 -7.85 -10.56 -0.26
CA ALA A 327 -9.05 -11.36 -0.49
C ALA A 327 -10.29 -10.49 -0.75
N CYS A 328 -10.37 -9.32 -0.10
CA CYS A 328 -11.40 -8.32 -0.38
C CYS A 328 -11.39 -7.87 -1.87
N ALA A 329 -10.21 -7.69 -2.46
CA ALA A 329 -10.10 -7.36 -3.88
C ALA A 329 -10.54 -8.53 -4.79
N VAL A 330 -10.20 -9.77 -4.42
CA VAL A 330 -10.66 -10.96 -5.16
C VAL A 330 -12.17 -11.10 -5.13
N ALA A 331 -12.78 -10.93 -3.95
CA ALA A 331 -14.23 -10.96 -3.79
C ALA A 331 -14.92 -9.89 -4.63
N SER A 332 -14.39 -8.67 -4.66
CA SER A 332 -14.95 -7.59 -5.47
C SER A 332 -14.87 -7.86 -6.98
N LEU A 333 -13.83 -8.52 -7.47
CA LEU A 333 -13.74 -8.98 -8.86
C LEU A 333 -14.86 -10.00 -9.15
N LYS A 334 -15.11 -10.95 -8.24
CA LYS A 334 -16.21 -11.91 -8.41
C LYS A 334 -17.56 -11.20 -8.43
N GLN A 335 -17.80 -10.25 -7.53
CA GLN A 335 -19.04 -9.45 -7.53
C GLN A 335 -19.22 -8.70 -8.87
N ALA A 336 -18.14 -8.12 -9.41
CA ALA A 336 -18.18 -7.40 -10.69
C ALA A 336 -18.50 -8.32 -11.88
N LEU A 337 -17.98 -9.56 -11.89
CA LEU A 337 -18.31 -10.58 -12.89
C LEU A 337 -19.77 -11.00 -12.79
N ASP A 338 -20.26 -11.30 -11.59
CA ASP A 338 -21.64 -11.72 -11.36
C ASP A 338 -22.67 -10.65 -11.74
N ALA A 339 -22.29 -9.39 -11.59
CA ALA A 339 -23.10 -8.24 -11.98
C ALA A 339 -22.95 -7.86 -13.48
N GLY A 340 -22.11 -8.55 -14.24
CA GLY A 340 -21.86 -8.25 -15.65
C GLY A 340 -21.11 -6.91 -15.87
N VAL A 341 -20.50 -6.33 -14.85
CA VAL A 341 -19.70 -5.10 -14.91
C VAL A 341 -18.39 -5.34 -15.65
N ILE A 342 -17.83 -6.54 -15.49
CA ILE A 342 -16.64 -7.03 -16.17
C ILE A 342 -17.03 -8.23 -17.03
N LYS A 343 -16.51 -8.28 -18.25
CA LYS A 343 -16.69 -9.41 -19.17
C LYS A 343 -15.57 -10.44 -18.98
N HIS A 344 -15.83 -11.68 -19.31
CA HIS A 344 -14.88 -12.79 -19.16
C HIS A 344 -13.64 -12.70 -20.05
N ASP A 345 -13.76 -12.04 -21.22
CA ASP A 345 -12.69 -11.83 -22.20
C ASP A 345 -11.81 -10.61 -21.94
N GLU A 346 -12.21 -9.73 -21.01
CA GLU A 346 -11.43 -8.54 -20.67
C GLU A 346 -10.08 -8.86 -20.01
N THR A 347 -9.08 -8.03 -20.30
CA THR A 347 -7.77 -8.11 -19.63
C THR A 347 -7.86 -7.41 -18.28
N VAL A 348 -7.87 -8.18 -17.22
CA VAL A 348 -8.01 -7.69 -15.84
C VAL A 348 -6.71 -7.83 -15.08
N MET A 349 -6.30 -6.75 -14.41
CA MET A 349 -5.24 -6.76 -13.41
C MET A 349 -5.84 -6.78 -12.00
N LEU A 350 -5.64 -7.88 -11.29
CA LEU A 350 -5.95 -8.00 -9.87
C LEU A 350 -4.70 -7.67 -9.04
N ASN A 351 -4.73 -6.56 -8.31
CA ASN A 351 -3.63 -6.17 -7.44
C ASN A 351 -3.75 -6.84 -6.07
N VAL A 352 -3.02 -7.92 -5.88
CA VAL A 352 -2.86 -8.64 -4.61
C VAL A 352 -1.78 -7.93 -3.80
N THR A 353 -2.22 -6.98 -2.97
CA THR A 353 -1.37 -6.01 -2.28
C THR A 353 -0.52 -6.58 -1.14
N GLY A 354 -0.76 -7.85 -0.76
CA GLY A 354 0.03 -8.52 0.26
C GLY A 354 -0.38 -9.96 0.49
N GLY A 355 0.58 -10.74 0.98
CA GLY A 355 0.43 -12.15 1.30
C GLY A 355 1.76 -12.88 1.33
N GLY A 356 1.72 -14.21 1.48
CA GLY A 356 2.89 -15.06 1.60
C GLY A 356 3.51 -15.05 3.00
N MET A 357 2.74 -14.65 4.01
CA MET A 357 3.21 -14.60 5.41
C MET A 357 3.63 -15.99 5.91
N LEU A 358 2.87 -17.02 5.59
CA LEU A 358 3.21 -18.40 5.95
C LEU A 358 4.61 -18.82 5.47
N GLY A 359 4.96 -18.41 4.25
CA GLY A 359 6.30 -18.64 3.68
C GLY A 359 7.37 -17.73 4.29
N ALA A 360 7.05 -16.46 4.52
CA ALA A 360 7.97 -15.47 5.06
C ALA A 360 8.39 -15.76 6.51
N THR A 361 7.44 -16.23 7.31
CA THR A 361 7.64 -16.49 8.76
C THR A 361 7.98 -17.94 9.10
N ARG A 362 8.04 -18.82 8.11
CA ARG A 362 8.30 -20.26 8.31
C ARG A 362 9.55 -20.57 9.15
N LYS A 363 10.58 -19.73 9.06
CA LYS A 363 11.83 -19.87 9.81
C LYS A 363 11.85 -19.06 11.11
N GLY A 364 10.69 -18.58 11.54
CA GLY A 364 10.54 -17.65 12.67
C GLY A 364 10.57 -16.18 12.23
N PHE A 365 10.28 -15.33 13.18
CA PHE A 365 10.31 -13.87 13.04
C PHE A 365 10.70 -13.23 14.37
N VAL A 366 11.04 -11.94 14.33
CA VAL A 366 11.41 -11.14 15.50
C VAL A 366 10.37 -10.03 15.66
N LEU A 367 9.89 -9.85 16.87
CA LEU A 367 9.16 -8.65 17.28
C LEU A 367 10.15 -7.60 17.79
N LYS A 368 9.89 -6.35 17.50
CA LYS A 368 10.69 -5.24 18.00
C LYS A 368 9.91 -4.55 19.13
N GLU A 369 10.41 -4.64 20.36
CA GLU A 369 9.86 -3.90 21.49
C GLU A 369 9.93 -2.39 21.26
N PRO A 370 9.00 -1.58 21.85
CA PRO A 370 9.08 -0.13 21.75
C PRO A 370 10.34 0.39 22.44
N ASP A 371 10.98 1.37 21.82
CA ASP A 371 12.11 2.06 22.45
C ASP A 371 11.60 3.04 23.53
N LEU A 372 10.39 3.60 23.35
CA LEU A 372 9.68 4.46 24.30
C LEU A 372 8.16 4.26 24.19
N VAL A 373 7.45 4.54 25.27
CA VAL A 373 5.99 4.73 25.30
C VAL A 373 5.72 6.16 25.75
N LEU A 374 5.09 6.98 24.89
CA LEU A 374 4.83 8.40 25.14
C LEU A 374 3.37 8.74 24.90
N SER A 375 2.76 9.50 25.80
CA SER A 375 1.42 10.05 25.57
C SER A 375 1.45 11.10 24.45
N PRO A 376 0.50 11.07 23.52
CA PRO A 376 0.35 12.14 22.52
C PRO A 376 -0.09 13.48 23.17
N ASP A 377 -0.53 13.48 24.44
CA ASP A 377 -0.94 14.69 25.16
C ASP A 377 0.22 15.50 25.72
N LEU A 378 1.41 14.90 25.81
CA LEU A 378 2.61 15.61 26.26
C LEU A 378 2.92 16.84 25.38
N PRO A 379 3.52 17.92 25.95
CA PRO A 379 4.07 19.03 25.17
C PRO A 379 5.06 18.55 24.10
N ALA A 380 5.12 19.25 22.97
CA ALA A 380 6.02 18.89 21.88
C ALA A 380 7.49 18.84 22.31
N GLU A 381 7.91 19.77 23.15
CA GLU A 381 9.28 19.89 23.70
C GLU A 381 9.67 18.66 24.52
N GLU A 382 8.76 18.12 25.31
CA GLU A 382 8.99 16.92 26.10
C GLU A 382 9.10 15.68 25.22
N ILE A 383 8.23 15.54 24.20
CA ILE A 383 8.28 14.47 23.21
C ILE A 383 9.62 14.49 22.48
N ILE A 384 10.02 15.66 21.96
CA ILE A 384 11.27 15.86 21.24
C ILE A 384 12.46 15.50 22.13
N ALA A 385 12.52 16.04 23.38
CA ALA A 385 13.60 15.77 24.31
C ALA A 385 13.72 14.30 24.71
N ALA A 386 12.61 13.58 24.81
CA ALA A 386 12.61 12.15 25.09
C ALA A 386 13.15 11.34 23.92
N ILE A 387 12.73 11.68 22.69
CA ILE A 387 13.13 10.97 21.45
C ILE A 387 14.58 11.28 21.08
N ASP A 388 15.07 12.50 21.30
CA ASP A 388 16.47 12.89 21.04
C ASP A 388 17.47 12.01 21.81
N LYS A 389 17.11 11.51 22.99
CA LYS A 389 17.97 10.61 23.79
C LYS A 389 18.16 9.23 23.16
N LEU A 390 17.38 8.88 22.13
CA LEU A 390 17.48 7.61 21.44
C LEU A 390 18.53 7.61 20.33
N PHE A 391 18.95 8.78 19.84
CA PHE A 391 19.90 8.97 18.74
C PHE A 391 21.23 9.55 19.24
#